data_401ac8b33fff19ea1ab9b429ca017b20
#
_entry.id   401ac8b33fff19ea1ab9b429ca017b20
#
_cell.length_a   1.000
_cell.length_b   1.000
_cell.length_c   1.000
_cell.angle_alpha   90.00
_cell.angle_beta   90.00
_cell.angle_gamma   90.00
#
_symmetry.space_group_name_H-M   'P 1'
#
loop_
_entity.id
_entity.type
_entity.pdbx_description
1 polymer ?
#
loop_
_entity_poly.entity_id
_entity_poly.type
_entity_poly.pdbx_seq_one_letter_code
_entity_poly.pdbx_strand_id
1 'polypeptide(L)'
;MRTPEKLTLIAGACLLVLTACSKNAEAPVAVEPVVTQDIVDSEGNEPAEAAGPETSEETAIRKAYSPYAGKGSATPAPVYPKTAKPMHVFFGDTHHHTMNSGDAFMAGDRLSPEQAYRFARGEEVVSSTGIPLRISRPMDFLVVTDHAEGLGLMAQVFEGNPAFMSDPVLIGWNKAMKEGGKASADAANDVTSRQAQGTLPTPVKDPAVVGPIMKSVWQEYLKTAEKFNEPGRFTAMIGYEWTSVPGGNNLHRNILFRDNSDKASQIMPFSSWQSEDPEKLWEWMSKYEVKTGGRMLAIPH
;
A
#
# COMPACT_ATOMS: atom_id res chain seq x y z
N MET A 1 56.77 9.58 28.43
CA MET A 1 56.66 9.96 27.03
C MET A 1 55.97 8.83 26.31
N ARG A 2 54.67 8.98 26.03
CA ARG A 2 53.88 8.05 25.22
C ARG A 2 53.22 8.90 24.13
N THR A 3 53.49 8.59 22.90
CA THR A 3 52.93 9.20 21.68
C THR A 3 51.49 8.84 21.49
N PRO A 4 50.61 9.73 21.01
CA PRO A 4 49.20 9.42 20.74
C PRO A 4 49.06 8.77 19.35
N GLU A 5 48.33 7.62 19.31
CA GLU A 5 47.92 6.98 18.08
C GLU A 5 46.81 7.78 17.39
N LYS A 6 46.97 7.91 16.08
CA LYS A 6 46.02 8.61 15.21
C LYS A 6 44.79 7.71 14.94
N LEU A 7 43.64 8.20 15.31
CA LEU A 7 42.35 7.61 14.96
C LEU A 7 42.02 7.98 13.51
N THR A 8 42.06 7.00 12.61
CA THR A 8 41.66 7.19 11.19
C THR A 8 40.16 6.95 11.08
N LEU A 9 39.42 8.01 10.76
CA LEU A 9 38.00 7.96 10.45
C LEU A 9 37.86 7.37 9.05
N ILE A 10 37.25 6.16 8.94
CA ILE A 10 36.83 5.59 7.65
C ILE A 10 35.36 5.98 7.45
N ALA A 11 35.13 6.95 6.58
CA ALA A 11 33.81 7.26 6.07
C ALA A 11 33.46 6.20 5.00
N GLY A 12 32.65 5.23 5.36
CA GLY A 12 32.07 4.25 4.43
C GLY A 12 30.90 4.85 3.67
N ALA A 13 31.12 5.25 2.43
CA ALA A 13 30.04 5.56 1.50
C ALA A 13 29.34 4.25 1.09
N CYS A 14 28.07 4.10 1.44
CA CYS A 14 27.21 3.05 0.88
C CYS A 14 26.91 3.38 -0.58
N LEU A 15 27.63 2.74 -1.50
CA LEU A 15 27.34 2.75 -2.93
C LEU A 15 26.48 1.54 -3.24
N LEU A 16 25.19 1.73 -3.45
CA LEU A 16 24.29 0.71 -3.99
C LEU A 16 24.66 0.47 -5.45
N VAL A 17 25.29 -0.67 -5.73
CA VAL A 17 25.53 -1.13 -7.09
C VAL A 17 24.31 -1.94 -7.53
N LEU A 18 23.44 -1.30 -8.29
CA LEU A 18 22.45 -2.01 -9.14
C LEU A 18 23.16 -2.45 -10.42
N THR A 19 23.63 -3.70 -10.47
CA THR A 19 24.02 -4.34 -11.72
C THR A 19 22.85 -5.13 -12.25
N ALA A 20 22.01 -4.48 -13.07
CA ALA A 20 21.11 -5.18 -13.97
C ALA A 20 21.79 -5.30 -15.34
N CYS A 21 21.86 -6.51 -15.87
CA CYS A 21 22.26 -6.80 -17.24
C CYS A 21 21.40 -6.05 -18.24
N SER A 22 22.00 -5.19 -19.05
CA SER A 22 21.47 -4.87 -20.35
C SER A 22 22.63 -4.69 -21.31
N LYS A 23 22.79 -5.62 -22.22
CA LYS A 23 23.52 -5.40 -23.48
C LYS A 23 22.51 -4.84 -24.47
N ASN A 24 22.90 -3.73 -25.10
CA ASN A 24 22.20 -2.92 -26.10
C ASN A 24 21.26 -1.85 -25.51
N ALA A 25 21.85 -0.74 -25.09
CA ALA A 25 21.16 0.54 -25.03
C ALA A 25 21.78 1.44 -26.08
N GLU A 26 21.01 1.83 -27.07
CA GLU A 26 21.30 2.96 -27.95
C GLU A 26 21.40 4.22 -27.09
N ALA A 27 22.29 5.14 -27.47
CA ALA A 27 22.51 6.39 -26.76
C ALA A 27 21.20 7.20 -26.66
N PRO A 28 20.94 7.85 -25.53
CA PRO A 28 19.74 8.66 -25.38
C PRO A 28 19.79 9.82 -26.39
N VAL A 29 18.76 9.90 -27.22
CA VAL A 29 18.50 11.06 -28.06
C VAL A 29 18.28 12.26 -27.13
N ALA A 30 19.08 13.30 -27.32
CA ALA A 30 18.89 14.55 -26.59
C ALA A 30 17.53 15.12 -26.95
N VAL A 31 16.63 15.14 -25.96
CA VAL A 31 15.35 15.84 -26.08
C VAL A 31 15.65 17.31 -25.83
N GLU A 32 15.57 18.12 -26.90
CA GLU A 32 15.61 19.57 -26.75
C GLU A 32 14.47 20.03 -25.84
N PRO A 33 14.70 21.02 -24.98
CA PRO A 33 13.64 21.55 -24.12
C PRO A 33 12.54 22.11 -25.01
N VAL A 34 11.34 21.58 -24.83
CA VAL A 34 10.12 22.16 -25.42
C VAL A 34 10.01 23.58 -24.84
N VAL A 35 10.31 24.56 -25.65
CA VAL A 35 10.01 25.96 -25.35
C VAL A 35 8.49 26.04 -25.27
N THR A 36 7.98 26.17 -24.05
CA THR A 36 6.59 26.56 -23.83
C THR A 36 6.45 27.96 -24.40
N GLN A 37 5.89 28.08 -25.60
CA GLN A 37 5.37 29.36 -26.06
C GLN A 37 4.32 29.80 -25.07
N ASP A 38 4.54 30.96 -24.46
CA ASP A 38 3.52 31.66 -23.71
C ASP A 38 2.31 31.81 -24.60
N ILE A 39 1.24 31.07 -24.29
CA ILE A 39 -0.07 31.32 -24.84
C ILE A 39 -0.51 32.62 -24.19
N VAL A 40 -0.23 33.70 -24.88
CA VAL A 40 -0.78 35.01 -24.55
C VAL A 40 -2.28 34.87 -24.77
N ASP A 41 -3.03 34.93 -23.66
CA ASP A 41 -4.48 35.08 -23.68
C ASP A 41 -4.81 36.37 -24.40
N SER A 42 -5.05 36.26 -25.70
CA SER A 42 -5.79 37.29 -26.42
C SER A 42 -7.23 37.21 -25.92
N GLU A 43 -7.68 38.26 -25.26
CA GLU A 43 -9.06 38.46 -24.83
C GLU A 43 -10.03 38.21 -26.00
N GLY A 44 -10.52 37.00 -26.08
CA GLY A 44 -11.62 36.56 -26.91
C GLY A 44 -12.45 35.62 -26.07
N ASN A 45 -13.29 36.19 -25.20
CA ASN A 45 -14.33 35.47 -24.49
C ASN A 45 -15.30 34.88 -25.51
N GLU A 46 -15.03 33.67 -25.99
CA GLU A 46 -16.13 32.83 -26.45
C GLU A 46 -16.86 32.34 -25.18
N PRO A 47 -18.17 32.55 -25.09
CA PRO A 47 -18.94 32.03 -23.96
C PRO A 47 -18.80 30.50 -23.99
N ALA A 48 -18.30 29.92 -22.90
CA ALA A 48 -18.25 28.49 -22.75
C ALA A 48 -19.64 27.92 -23.04
N GLU A 49 -19.72 27.07 -24.03
CA GLU A 49 -20.96 26.41 -24.44
C GLU A 49 -21.57 25.75 -23.20
N ALA A 50 -22.77 26.15 -22.85
CA ALA A 50 -23.45 25.66 -21.64
C ALA A 50 -23.56 24.15 -21.80
N ALA A 51 -22.91 23.40 -20.90
CA ALA A 51 -23.00 21.96 -20.88
C ALA A 51 -24.47 21.55 -20.91
N GLY A 52 -24.86 20.75 -21.90
CA GLY A 52 -26.22 20.24 -22.05
C GLY A 52 -26.70 19.52 -20.78
N PRO A 53 -27.99 19.24 -20.67
CA PRO A 53 -28.54 18.53 -19.53
C PRO A 53 -27.80 17.18 -19.34
N GLU A 54 -27.38 16.91 -18.12
CA GLU A 54 -26.65 15.69 -17.75
C GLU A 54 -27.45 14.46 -18.19
N THR A 55 -26.79 13.55 -18.88
CA THR A 55 -27.43 12.31 -19.32
C THR A 55 -27.77 11.44 -18.12
N SER A 56 -28.75 10.54 -18.27
CA SER A 56 -29.11 9.58 -17.22
C SER A 56 -27.92 8.67 -16.84
N GLU A 57 -27.03 8.41 -17.78
CA GLU A 57 -25.83 7.59 -17.59
C GLU A 57 -24.78 8.36 -16.76
N GLU A 58 -24.51 9.64 -17.08
CA GLU A 58 -23.61 10.49 -16.31
C GLU A 58 -24.10 10.67 -14.87
N THR A 59 -25.41 10.85 -14.69
CA THR A 59 -26.03 10.92 -13.35
C THR A 59 -25.87 9.60 -12.58
N ALA A 60 -26.04 8.45 -13.26
CA ALA A 60 -25.86 7.12 -12.66
C ALA A 60 -24.38 6.87 -12.29
N ILE A 61 -23.45 7.23 -13.17
CA ILE A 61 -22.00 7.13 -12.91
C ILE A 61 -21.63 8.02 -11.72
N ARG A 62 -22.03 9.28 -11.71
CA ARG A 62 -21.76 10.21 -10.61
C ARG A 62 -22.31 9.69 -9.28
N LYS A 63 -23.53 9.15 -9.27
CA LYS A 63 -24.15 8.57 -8.09
C LYS A 63 -23.43 7.29 -7.62
N ALA A 64 -23.00 6.45 -8.56
CA ALA A 64 -22.26 5.21 -8.26
C ALA A 64 -20.85 5.47 -7.71
N TYR A 65 -20.18 6.51 -8.20
CA TYR A 65 -18.81 6.87 -7.82
C TYR A 65 -18.73 8.01 -6.78
N SER A 66 -19.85 8.45 -6.23
CA SER A 66 -19.81 9.40 -5.12
C SER A 66 -19.23 8.71 -3.88
N PRO A 67 -18.08 9.15 -3.35
CA PRO A 67 -17.52 8.57 -2.13
C PRO A 67 -18.44 8.75 -0.91
N TYR A 68 -19.43 9.62 -1.03
CA TYR A 68 -20.40 9.97 0.01
C TYR A 68 -21.81 9.37 -0.21
N ALA A 69 -21.96 8.44 -1.14
CA ALA A 69 -23.24 7.77 -1.40
C ALA A 69 -23.61 6.73 -0.31
N GLY A 70 -22.83 6.59 0.74
CA GLY A 70 -23.11 5.76 1.91
C GLY A 70 -23.65 6.58 3.07
N LYS A 71 -24.48 5.96 3.88
CA LYS A 71 -25.21 6.52 5.01
C LYS A 71 -24.40 7.50 5.87
N GLY A 72 -24.95 8.68 6.10
CA GLY A 72 -24.75 9.34 7.37
C GLY A 72 -23.81 10.55 7.41
N SER A 73 -23.29 11.05 6.29
CA SER A 73 -22.72 12.40 6.33
C SER A 73 -23.80 13.41 5.99
N ALA A 74 -24.20 14.20 6.97
CA ALA A 74 -25.09 15.34 6.77
C ALA A 74 -24.41 16.51 6.01
N THR A 75 -23.16 16.34 5.61
CA THR A 75 -22.45 17.29 4.78
C THR A 75 -22.76 16.97 3.33
N PRO A 76 -23.48 17.81 2.60
CA PRO A 76 -23.67 17.63 1.16
C PRO A 76 -22.30 17.50 0.50
N ALA A 77 -22.16 16.51 -0.39
CA ALA A 77 -20.99 16.48 -1.26
C ALA A 77 -20.82 17.87 -1.89
N PRO A 78 -19.60 18.42 -1.95
CA PRO A 78 -19.41 19.73 -2.56
C PRO A 78 -19.99 19.69 -3.97
N VAL A 79 -21.03 20.48 -4.20
CA VAL A 79 -21.63 20.65 -5.52
C VAL A 79 -20.65 21.50 -6.30
N TYR A 80 -19.76 20.88 -7.04
CA TYR A 80 -18.94 21.60 -7.99
C TYR A 80 -19.86 22.19 -9.07
N PRO A 81 -19.77 23.49 -9.38
CA PRO A 81 -20.46 24.03 -10.54
C PRO A 81 -20.13 23.20 -11.76
N LYS A 82 -21.10 22.85 -12.59
CA LYS A 82 -20.92 22.00 -13.78
C LYS A 82 -19.83 22.49 -14.75
N THR A 83 -19.40 23.72 -14.62
CA THR A 83 -18.38 24.39 -15.43
C THR A 83 -17.04 24.61 -14.71
N ALA A 84 -16.95 24.35 -13.41
CA ALA A 84 -15.70 24.56 -12.68
C ALA A 84 -14.81 23.32 -12.79
N LYS A 85 -13.63 23.48 -13.35
CA LYS A 85 -12.54 22.51 -13.20
C LYS A 85 -12.29 22.30 -11.70
N PRO A 86 -11.97 21.09 -11.24
CA PRO A 86 -11.60 20.86 -9.84
C PRO A 86 -10.50 21.85 -9.45
N MET A 87 -10.76 22.70 -8.47
CA MET A 87 -9.79 23.72 -8.02
C MET A 87 -8.84 23.19 -6.97
N HIS A 88 -9.02 21.94 -6.51
CA HIS A 88 -8.21 21.32 -5.47
C HIS A 88 -7.49 20.11 -6.03
N VAL A 89 -6.19 20.04 -5.76
CA VAL A 89 -5.36 18.85 -5.98
C VAL A 89 -5.21 18.19 -4.63
N PHE A 90 -5.53 16.90 -4.58
CA PHE A 90 -5.37 16.07 -3.38
C PHE A 90 -4.06 15.30 -3.46
N PHE A 91 -3.30 15.29 -2.37
CA PHE A 91 -2.03 14.58 -2.26
C PHE A 91 -2.15 13.48 -1.22
N GLY A 92 -1.75 12.28 -1.59
CA GLY A 92 -1.79 11.12 -0.72
C GLY A 92 -1.03 9.96 -1.31
N ASP A 93 -1.13 8.82 -0.65
CA ASP A 93 -0.48 7.60 -1.09
C ASP A 93 -1.50 6.45 -1.17
N THR A 94 -1.40 5.67 -2.24
CA THR A 94 -2.23 4.47 -2.48
C THR A 94 -1.42 3.18 -2.37
N HIS A 95 -0.16 3.27 -1.96
CA HIS A 95 0.73 2.13 -1.81
C HIS A 95 1.62 2.31 -0.58
N HIS A 96 1.16 1.84 0.57
CA HIS A 96 1.87 2.01 1.83
C HIS A 96 1.81 0.73 2.66
N HIS A 97 2.98 0.26 3.10
CA HIS A 97 3.12 -0.93 3.94
C HIS A 97 3.39 -0.57 5.39
N THR A 98 2.95 -1.44 6.31
CA THR A 98 3.16 -1.33 7.74
C THR A 98 3.77 -2.60 8.31
N MET A 99 3.90 -2.69 9.63
CA MET A 99 4.36 -3.93 10.28
C MET A 99 3.51 -5.18 9.97
N ASN A 100 2.33 -5.02 9.41
CA ASN A 100 1.48 -6.14 9.01
C ASN A 100 1.91 -6.77 7.67
N SER A 101 2.71 -6.07 6.88
CA SER A 101 3.28 -6.56 5.64
C SER A 101 4.57 -7.33 5.90
N GLY A 102 4.72 -8.50 5.28
CA GLY A 102 5.87 -9.38 5.53
C GLY A 102 7.20 -8.74 5.16
N ASP A 103 7.25 -8.04 4.04
CA ASP A 103 8.43 -7.35 3.52
C ASP A 103 8.84 -6.16 4.42
N ALA A 104 7.92 -5.27 4.74
CA ALA A 104 8.16 -4.14 5.63
C ALA A 104 8.62 -4.60 7.00
N PHE A 105 7.96 -5.63 7.58
CA PHE A 105 8.35 -6.18 8.86
C PHE A 105 9.77 -6.74 8.85
N MET A 106 10.10 -7.51 7.82
CA MET A 106 11.44 -8.10 7.67
C MET A 106 12.51 -7.05 7.31
N ALA A 107 12.13 -5.95 6.68
CA ALA A 107 12.99 -4.78 6.50
C ALA A 107 13.22 -3.99 7.79
N GLY A 108 12.52 -4.31 8.88
CA GLY A 108 12.68 -3.69 10.19
C GLY A 108 11.58 -2.69 10.56
N ASP A 109 10.55 -2.55 9.74
CA ASP A 109 9.40 -1.73 10.13
C ASP A 109 8.61 -2.36 11.27
N ARG A 110 8.28 -1.54 12.25
CA ARG A 110 7.50 -1.90 13.44
C ARG A 110 6.32 -0.95 13.67
N LEU A 111 6.04 -0.10 12.68
CA LEU A 111 4.95 0.86 12.77
C LEU A 111 3.64 0.21 12.34
N SER A 112 2.62 0.42 13.15
CA SER A 112 1.27 -0.08 12.89
C SER A 112 0.51 0.79 11.89
N PRO A 113 -0.61 0.32 11.32
CA PRO A 113 -1.51 1.15 10.52
C PRO A 113 -1.95 2.44 11.22
N GLU A 114 -2.13 2.41 12.55
CA GLU A 114 -2.46 3.62 13.33
C GLU A 114 -1.34 4.67 13.21
N GLN A 115 -0.09 4.25 13.37
CA GLN A 115 1.06 5.15 13.29
C GLN A 115 1.25 5.68 11.85
N ALA A 116 0.98 4.87 10.83
CA ALA A 116 0.98 5.29 9.44
C ALA A 116 -0.04 6.41 9.19
N TYR A 117 -1.29 6.24 9.64
CA TYR A 117 -2.32 7.28 9.50
C TYR A 117 -1.99 8.54 10.30
N ARG A 118 -1.46 8.42 11.52
CA ARG A 118 -1.00 9.57 12.32
C ARG A 118 0.10 10.34 11.61
N PHE A 119 1.08 9.64 11.07
CA PHE A 119 2.16 10.26 10.31
C PHE A 119 1.64 10.96 9.06
N ALA A 120 0.78 10.31 8.27
CA ALA A 120 0.15 10.91 7.09
C ALA A 120 -0.66 12.17 7.43
N ARG A 121 -1.28 12.23 8.60
CA ARG A 121 -2.00 13.42 9.11
C ARG A 121 -1.08 14.52 9.64
N GLY A 122 0.24 14.33 9.57
CA GLY A 122 1.24 15.29 10.06
C GLY A 122 1.45 15.26 11.57
N GLU A 123 1.03 14.20 12.25
CA GLU A 123 1.35 13.98 13.65
C GLU A 123 2.79 13.43 13.78
N GLU A 124 3.45 13.71 14.91
CA GLU A 124 4.74 13.12 15.20
C GLU A 124 4.59 11.65 15.53
N VAL A 125 5.43 10.81 14.92
CA VAL A 125 5.58 9.39 15.26
C VAL A 125 7.04 9.08 15.49
N VAL A 126 7.31 8.10 16.36
CA VAL A 126 8.67 7.60 16.55
C VAL A 126 8.91 6.47 15.56
N SER A 127 9.92 6.60 14.72
CA SER A 127 10.30 5.58 13.72
C SER A 127 10.71 4.27 14.38
N SER A 128 10.76 3.19 13.61
CA SER A 128 11.25 1.88 14.06
C SER A 128 12.70 1.90 14.56
N THR A 129 13.46 2.96 14.26
CA THR A 129 14.83 3.21 14.75
C THR A 129 14.90 4.17 15.94
N GLY A 130 13.75 4.60 16.49
CA GLY A 130 13.67 5.45 17.67
C GLY A 130 13.78 6.96 17.38
N ILE A 131 13.71 7.39 16.12
CA ILE A 131 13.80 8.80 15.73
C ILE A 131 12.40 9.40 15.63
N PRO A 132 12.08 10.50 16.34
CA PRO A 132 10.81 11.20 16.15
C PRO A 132 10.78 11.88 14.78
N LEU A 133 9.72 11.65 14.02
CA LEU A 133 9.55 12.15 12.66
C LEU A 133 8.14 12.70 12.48
N ARG A 134 8.04 13.73 11.65
CA ARG A 134 6.78 14.32 11.21
C ARG A 134 6.94 14.87 9.80
N ILE A 135 5.95 14.63 8.93
CA ILE A 135 5.91 15.27 7.62
C ILE A 135 5.55 16.75 7.76
N SER A 136 6.15 17.59 6.94
CA SER A 136 5.94 19.05 6.98
C SER A 136 4.56 19.48 6.48
N ARG A 137 3.97 18.69 5.59
CA ARG A 137 2.63 18.90 5.04
C ARG A 137 1.82 17.61 5.20
N PRO A 138 0.70 17.64 5.92
CA PRO A 138 -0.22 16.51 6.00
C PRO A 138 -0.70 16.08 4.60
N MET A 139 -0.92 14.80 4.44
CA MET A 139 -1.58 14.24 3.26
C MET A 139 -3.09 14.46 3.34
N ASP A 140 -3.76 14.44 2.20
CA ASP A 140 -5.22 14.49 2.12
C ASP A 140 -5.84 13.09 2.27
N PHE A 141 -5.09 12.04 1.88
CA PHE A 141 -5.51 10.65 2.01
C PHE A 141 -4.33 9.70 2.15
N LEU A 142 -4.60 8.52 2.73
CA LEU A 142 -3.68 7.39 2.74
C LEU A 142 -4.45 6.09 2.60
N VAL A 143 -3.92 5.16 1.80
CA VAL A 143 -4.36 3.76 1.78
C VAL A 143 -3.21 2.90 2.30
N VAL A 144 -3.41 2.21 3.41
CA VAL A 144 -2.50 1.15 3.83
C VAL A 144 -2.81 -0.09 3.01
N THR A 145 -1.81 -0.60 2.32
CA THR A 145 -1.91 -1.71 1.37
C THR A 145 -0.94 -2.84 1.71
N ASP A 146 -0.95 -3.27 2.96
CA ASP A 146 -0.16 -4.41 3.38
C ASP A 146 -0.46 -5.64 2.51
N HIS A 147 0.55 -6.46 2.25
CA HIS A 147 0.39 -7.69 1.47
C HIS A 147 -0.67 -8.61 2.06
N ALA A 148 -1.59 -9.09 1.22
CA ALA A 148 -2.58 -10.11 1.63
C ALA A 148 -1.90 -11.43 1.98
N GLU A 149 -0.78 -11.73 1.35
CA GLU A 149 0.03 -12.92 1.54
C GLU A 149 0.72 -12.90 2.90
N GLY A 150 0.16 -13.67 3.82
CA GLY A 150 0.72 -13.73 5.17
C GLY A 150 0.53 -12.46 6.01
N LEU A 151 -0.57 -11.76 5.82
CA LEU A 151 -0.92 -10.54 6.55
C LEU A 151 -0.73 -10.70 8.07
N GLY A 152 0.24 -9.99 8.64
CA GLY A 152 0.61 -10.04 10.06
C GLY A 152 1.38 -11.29 10.51
N LEU A 153 1.68 -12.25 9.62
CA LEU A 153 2.32 -13.51 10.04
C LEU A 153 3.78 -13.33 10.46
N MET A 154 4.53 -12.42 9.83
CA MET A 154 5.95 -12.24 10.18
C MET A 154 6.13 -11.70 11.60
N ALA A 155 5.20 -10.91 12.09
CA ALA A 155 5.17 -10.51 13.50
C ALA A 155 4.99 -11.73 14.44
N GLN A 156 4.10 -12.66 14.09
CA GLN A 156 3.89 -13.89 14.86
C GLN A 156 5.11 -14.83 14.84
N VAL A 157 5.78 -14.93 13.68
CA VAL A 157 7.05 -15.67 13.59
C VAL A 157 8.13 -15.01 14.47
N PHE A 158 8.25 -13.69 14.41
CA PHE A 158 9.21 -12.92 15.21
C PHE A 158 8.98 -13.08 16.72
N GLU A 159 7.72 -13.04 17.16
CA GLU A 159 7.35 -13.23 18.57
C GLU A 159 7.52 -14.69 19.05
N GLY A 160 7.77 -15.62 18.13
CA GLY A 160 7.99 -17.02 18.48
C GLY A 160 6.70 -17.77 18.78
N ASN A 161 5.61 -17.47 18.06
CA ASN A 161 4.34 -18.19 18.22
C ASN A 161 4.55 -19.70 18.06
N PRO A 162 4.15 -20.54 19.04
CA PRO A 162 4.40 -21.97 19.03
C PRO A 162 3.92 -22.71 17.77
N ALA A 163 2.87 -22.21 17.12
CA ALA A 163 2.37 -22.78 15.86
C ALA A 163 3.41 -22.77 14.73
N PHE A 164 4.38 -21.84 14.78
CA PHE A 164 5.43 -21.68 13.79
C PHE A 164 6.79 -22.25 14.23
N MET A 165 7.02 -22.35 15.54
CA MET A 165 8.33 -22.69 16.10
C MET A 165 8.66 -24.20 16.12
N SER A 166 7.89 -24.99 15.41
CA SER A 166 8.23 -26.40 15.11
C SER A 166 8.91 -26.58 13.75
N ASP A 167 8.88 -25.59 12.86
CA ASP A 167 9.44 -25.64 11.53
C ASP A 167 10.85 -25.01 11.51
N PRO A 168 11.89 -25.74 11.03
CA PRO A 168 13.27 -25.25 11.03
C PRO A 168 13.48 -23.95 10.22
N VAL A 169 12.73 -23.78 9.11
CA VAL A 169 12.83 -22.58 8.27
C VAL A 169 12.28 -21.37 9.03
N LEU A 170 11.13 -21.53 9.69
CA LEU A 170 10.51 -20.45 10.47
C LEU A 170 11.34 -20.08 11.70
N ILE A 171 11.98 -21.06 12.35
CA ILE A 171 12.97 -20.80 13.40
C ILE A 171 14.15 -20.00 12.86
N GLY A 172 14.63 -20.35 11.64
CA GLY A 172 15.68 -19.61 10.96
C GLY A 172 15.28 -18.15 10.70
N TRP A 173 14.08 -17.92 10.17
CA TRP A 173 13.56 -16.55 9.94
C TRP A 173 13.38 -15.78 11.24
N ASN A 174 12.85 -16.40 12.30
CA ASN A 174 12.75 -15.79 13.62
C ASN A 174 14.10 -15.27 14.12
N LYS A 175 15.13 -16.12 14.03
CA LYS A 175 16.49 -15.76 14.44
C LYS A 175 17.05 -14.64 13.59
N ALA A 176 16.92 -14.73 12.27
CA ALA A 176 17.42 -13.74 11.32
C ALA A 176 16.76 -12.36 11.52
N MET A 177 15.44 -12.32 11.71
CA MET A 177 14.73 -11.08 12.00
C MET A 177 15.14 -10.44 13.34
N LYS A 178 15.46 -11.25 14.36
CA LYS A 178 15.98 -10.76 15.66
C LYS A 178 17.41 -10.25 15.55
N GLU A 179 18.22 -10.83 14.69
CA GLU A 179 19.56 -10.35 14.39
C GLU A 179 19.51 -9.02 13.61
N GLY A 180 18.51 -8.88 12.69
CA GLY A 180 18.31 -7.69 11.88
C GLY A 180 19.31 -7.53 10.72
N GLY A 181 19.34 -6.36 10.12
CA GLY A 181 20.27 -6.00 9.06
C GLY A 181 20.31 -7.02 7.91
N LYS A 182 21.53 -7.45 7.52
CA LYS A 182 21.70 -8.40 6.41
C LYS A 182 21.02 -9.74 6.64
N ALA A 183 21.01 -10.26 7.85
CA ALA A 183 20.39 -11.55 8.16
C ALA A 183 18.88 -11.50 7.89
N SER A 184 18.21 -10.42 8.33
CA SER A 184 16.79 -10.21 8.06
C SER A 184 16.50 -10.03 6.57
N ALA A 185 17.34 -9.28 5.85
CA ALA A 185 17.22 -9.11 4.40
C ALA A 185 17.38 -10.45 3.64
N ASP A 186 18.35 -11.28 4.03
CA ASP A 186 18.54 -12.60 3.43
C ASP A 186 17.31 -13.51 3.70
N ALA A 187 16.73 -13.45 4.88
CA ALA A 187 15.50 -14.16 5.20
C ALA A 187 14.29 -13.65 4.39
N ALA A 188 14.17 -12.35 4.15
CA ALA A 188 13.15 -11.79 3.28
C ALA A 188 13.27 -12.29 1.84
N ASN A 189 14.49 -12.35 1.31
CA ASN A 189 14.76 -12.94 0.00
C ASN A 189 14.42 -14.43 -0.05
N ASP A 190 14.66 -15.19 1.02
CA ASP A 190 14.27 -16.61 1.11
C ASP A 190 12.73 -16.75 1.10
N VAL A 191 11.98 -15.89 1.80
CA VAL A 191 10.50 -15.85 1.76
C VAL A 191 10.02 -15.65 0.34
N THR A 192 10.52 -14.63 -0.35
CA THR A 192 10.12 -14.31 -1.73
C THR A 192 10.44 -15.44 -2.70
N SER A 193 11.65 -16.01 -2.57
CA SER A 193 12.08 -17.15 -3.39
C SER A 193 11.20 -18.38 -3.17
N ARG A 194 10.89 -18.70 -1.91
CA ARG A 194 10.01 -19.82 -1.56
C ARG A 194 8.57 -19.60 -2.02
N GLN A 195 8.08 -18.38 -1.95
CA GLN A 195 6.76 -18.03 -2.48
C GLN A 195 6.71 -18.29 -3.99
N ALA A 196 7.66 -17.75 -4.75
CA ALA A 196 7.75 -17.94 -6.19
C ALA A 196 7.89 -19.42 -6.61
N GLN A 197 8.53 -20.25 -5.77
CA GLN A 197 8.73 -21.68 -5.99
C GLN A 197 7.61 -22.58 -5.41
N GLY A 198 6.65 -22.00 -4.70
CA GLY A 198 5.59 -22.75 -4.00
C GLY A 198 6.09 -23.57 -2.80
N THR A 199 7.31 -23.30 -2.28
CA THR A 199 8.01 -24.07 -1.24
C THR A 199 7.95 -23.42 0.15
N LEU A 200 7.02 -22.48 0.38
CA LEU A 200 6.79 -21.93 1.71
C LEU A 200 6.52 -23.03 2.74
N PRO A 201 6.98 -22.85 4.00
CA PRO A 201 6.74 -23.81 5.09
C PRO A 201 5.26 -24.11 5.29
N THR A 202 4.93 -25.35 5.62
CA THR A 202 3.55 -25.78 5.82
C THR A 202 2.77 -24.93 6.83
N PRO A 203 3.30 -24.56 8.01
CA PRO A 203 2.54 -23.78 8.99
C PRO A 203 2.05 -22.42 8.48
N VAL A 204 2.79 -21.76 7.57
CA VAL A 204 2.36 -20.47 7.01
C VAL A 204 1.38 -20.62 5.84
N LYS A 205 1.15 -21.83 5.36
CA LYS A 205 0.14 -22.15 4.33
C LYS A 205 -1.09 -22.84 4.89
N ASP A 206 -1.07 -23.30 6.13
CA ASP A 206 -2.19 -24.00 6.75
C ASP A 206 -3.30 -23.02 7.14
N PRO A 207 -4.46 -23.04 6.47
CA PRO A 207 -5.57 -22.14 6.76
C PRO A 207 -6.08 -22.23 8.20
N ALA A 208 -5.92 -23.40 8.85
CA ALA A 208 -6.33 -23.57 10.24
C ALA A 208 -5.42 -22.80 11.21
N VAL A 209 -4.15 -22.64 10.85
CA VAL A 209 -3.15 -21.88 11.63
C VAL A 209 -3.23 -20.40 11.30
N VAL A 210 -3.14 -20.05 10.01
CA VAL A 210 -2.99 -18.64 9.59
C VAL A 210 -4.31 -17.89 9.50
N GLY A 211 -5.41 -18.58 9.19
CA GLY A 211 -6.71 -17.94 8.97
C GLY A 211 -7.19 -17.09 10.15
N PRO A 212 -7.19 -17.58 11.40
CA PRO A 212 -7.57 -16.78 12.57
C PRO A 212 -6.68 -15.56 12.77
N ILE A 213 -5.36 -15.69 12.54
CA ILE A 213 -4.38 -14.59 12.69
C ILE A 213 -4.67 -13.50 11.66
N MET A 214 -4.68 -13.85 10.39
CA MET A 214 -4.93 -12.91 9.30
C MET A 214 -6.28 -12.22 9.43
N LYS A 215 -7.32 -12.96 9.84
CA LYS A 215 -8.65 -12.41 10.11
C LYS A 215 -8.63 -11.37 11.23
N SER A 216 -7.92 -11.64 12.31
CA SER A 216 -7.79 -10.70 13.43
C SER A 216 -7.07 -9.43 12.99
N VAL A 217 -5.96 -9.56 12.26
CA VAL A 217 -5.18 -8.42 11.74
C VAL A 217 -6.04 -7.59 10.77
N TRP A 218 -6.75 -8.24 9.84
CA TRP A 218 -7.65 -7.56 8.91
C TRP A 218 -8.74 -6.78 9.63
N GLN A 219 -9.41 -7.39 10.60
CA GLN A 219 -10.47 -6.72 11.37
C GLN A 219 -9.95 -5.54 12.18
N GLU A 220 -8.76 -5.64 12.76
CA GLU A 220 -8.15 -4.53 13.51
C GLU A 220 -7.73 -3.38 12.58
N TYR A 221 -7.18 -3.72 11.41
CA TYR A 221 -6.87 -2.75 10.37
C TYR A 221 -8.13 -1.98 9.92
N LEU A 222 -9.23 -2.69 9.66
CA LEU A 222 -10.50 -2.05 9.27
C LEU A 222 -10.99 -1.04 10.31
N LYS A 223 -10.96 -1.40 11.60
CA LYS A 223 -11.31 -0.49 12.70
C LYS A 223 -10.40 0.73 12.75
N THR A 224 -9.11 0.50 12.50
CA THR A 224 -8.12 1.58 12.50
C THR A 224 -8.38 2.53 11.34
N ALA A 225 -8.62 2.03 10.13
CA ALA A 225 -8.97 2.87 8.98
C ALA A 225 -10.21 3.74 9.27
N GLU A 226 -11.28 3.14 9.81
CA GLU A 226 -12.50 3.87 10.18
C GLU A 226 -12.23 4.96 11.24
N LYS A 227 -11.42 4.64 12.25
CA LYS A 227 -11.05 5.60 13.31
C LYS A 227 -10.37 6.85 12.76
N PHE A 228 -9.56 6.69 11.71
CA PHE A 228 -8.80 7.78 11.09
C PHE A 228 -9.49 8.42 9.90
N ASN A 229 -10.54 7.82 9.37
CA ASN A 229 -11.29 8.38 8.25
C ASN A 229 -12.17 9.56 8.71
N GLU A 230 -11.74 10.77 8.36
CA GLU A 230 -12.39 12.03 8.73
C GLU A 230 -12.74 12.81 7.45
N PRO A 231 -13.91 12.54 6.83
CA PRO A 231 -14.29 13.12 5.55
C PRO A 231 -14.21 14.65 5.55
N GLY A 232 -13.60 15.21 4.52
CA GLY A 232 -13.35 16.64 4.38
C GLY A 232 -12.06 17.15 5.03
N ARG A 233 -11.35 16.30 5.77
CA ARG A 233 -10.05 16.60 6.36
C ARG A 233 -8.97 15.61 5.98
N PHE A 234 -9.25 14.32 6.13
CA PHE A 234 -8.35 13.23 5.80
C PHE A 234 -9.14 11.99 5.43
N THR A 235 -8.79 11.34 4.33
CA THR A 235 -9.44 10.10 3.91
C THR A 235 -8.54 8.92 4.19
N ALA A 236 -8.91 8.07 5.15
CA ALA A 236 -8.30 6.78 5.37
C ALA A 236 -9.06 5.73 4.55
N MET A 237 -8.57 5.41 3.36
CA MET A 237 -9.18 4.39 2.51
C MET A 237 -8.74 3.00 2.96
N ILE A 238 -9.62 2.03 2.82
CA ILE A 238 -9.30 0.62 3.06
C ILE A 238 -8.68 0.04 1.80
N GLY A 239 -7.60 -0.71 1.95
CA GLY A 239 -6.94 -1.39 0.86
C GLY A 239 -6.09 -2.57 1.32
N TYR A 240 -5.54 -3.27 0.37
CA TYR A 240 -4.51 -4.29 0.56
C TYR A 240 -3.77 -4.53 -0.75
N GLU A 241 -2.62 -5.17 -0.69
CA GLU A 241 -1.91 -5.56 -1.90
C GLU A 241 -2.05 -7.06 -2.18
N TRP A 242 -2.53 -7.37 -3.39
CA TRP A 242 -2.48 -8.72 -3.96
C TRP A 242 -1.12 -8.93 -4.62
N THR A 243 -0.37 -9.93 -4.14
CA THR A 243 1.05 -10.11 -4.44
C THR A 243 1.28 -11.36 -5.28
N SER A 244 0.95 -11.29 -6.55
CA SER A 244 1.25 -12.37 -7.49
C SER A 244 2.67 -12.25 -8.04
N VAL A 245 3.39 -13.37 -8.09
CA VAL A 245 4.79 -13.44 -8.55
C VAL A 245 5.02 -14.57 -9.57
N PRO A 246 4.23 -14.64 -10.64
CA PRO A 246 4.30 -15.76 -11.60
C PRO A 246 5.68 -15.86 -12.23
N GLY A 247 6.34 -17.01 -12.02
CA GLY A 247 7.70 -17.24 -12.51
C GLY A 247 8.74 -16.28 -11.93
N GLY A 248 8.48 -15.69 -10.75
CA GLY A 248 9.36 -14.72 -10.09
C GLY A 248 9.22 -13.29 -10.59
N ASN A 249 8.24 -13.01 -11.44
CA ASN A 249 7.97 -11.65 -11.94
C ASN A 249 6.90 -10.96 -11.09
N ASN A 250 7.11 -9.68 -10.82
CA ASN A 250 6.13 -8.87 -10.10
C ASN A 250 4.87 -8.65 -10.95
N LEU A 251 3.72 -9.07 -10.41
CA LEU A 251 2.39 -8.82 -10.98
C LEU A 251 1.44 -8.31 -9.88
N HIS A 252 1.96 -7.49 -8.97
CA HIS A 252 1.22 -6.99 -7.81
C HIS A 252 0.12 -6.00 -8.21
N ARG A 253 -0.91 -5.90 -7.34
CA ARG A 253 -2.02 -4.94 -7.48
C ARG A 253 -2.43 -4.43 -6.11
N ASN A 254 -2.47 -3.12 -5.96
CA ASN A 254 -3.11 -2.48 -4.82
C ASN A 254 -4.62 -2.49 -5.04
N ILE A 255 -5.34 -3.13 -4.14
CA ILE A 255 -6.79 -3.23 -4.17
C ILE A 255 -7.36 -2.23 -3.17
N LEU A 256 -8.10 -1.26 -3.68
CA LEU A 256 -8.69 -0.18 -2.90
C LEU A 256 -10.20 -0.36 -2.84
N PHE A 257 -10.76 -0.18 -1.65
CA PHE A 257 -12.19 -0.19 -1.42
C PHE A 257 -12.73 1.23 -1.41
N ARG A 258 -13.78 1.48 -2.19
CA ARG A 258 -14.54 2.71 -2.06
C ARG A 258 -15.33 2.75 -0.74
N ASP A 259 -15.63 1.59 -0.22
CA ASP A 259 -16.57 1.37 0.87
C ASP A 259 -15.88 1.37 2.23
N ASN A 260 -16.69 1.51 3.28
CA ASN A 260 -16.28 1.45 4.66
C ASN A 260 -16.12 -0.01 5.17
N SER A 261 -15.77 -0.16 6.44
CA SER A 261 -15.56 -1.43 7.10
C SER A 261 -16.81 -2.33 7.14
N ASP A 262 -18.03 -1.76 7.12
CA ASP A 262 -19.27 -2.56 7.12
C ASP A 262 -19.34 -3.53 5.93
N LYS A 263 -18.81 -3.10 4.78
CA LYS A 263 -18.75 -3.94 3.58
C LYS A 263 -17.44 -4.72 3.51
N ALA A 264 -16.30 -4.06 3.75
CA ALA A 264 -14.99 -4.70 3.67
C ALA A 264 -14.83 -5.85 4.67
N SER A 265 -15.46 -5.78 5.85
CA SER A 265 -15.41 -6.85 6.87
C SER A 265 -16.12 -8.14 6.46
N GLN A 266 -16.97 -8.12 5.41
CA GLN A 266 -17.71 -9.29 4.93
C GLN A 266 -16.85 -10.26 4.12
N ILE A 267 -15.60 -9.90 3.86
CA ILE A 267 -14.65 -10.69 3.09
C ILE A 267 -13.27 -10.66 3.76
N MET A 268 -12.42 -11.60 3.34
CA MET A 268 -10.97 -11.53 3.57
C MET A 268 -10.28 -11.08 2.29
N PRO A 269 -9.15 -10.39 2.37
CA PRO A 269 -8.32 -10.10 1.20
C PRO A 269 -8.05 -11.35 0.37
N PHE A 270 -8.26 -11.25 -0.94
CA PHE A 270 -7.89 -12.30 -1.87
C PHE A 270 -6.39 -12.27 -2.09
N SER A 271 -5.72 -13.39 -1.91
CA SER A 271 -4.26 -13.48 -2.00
C SER A 271 -3.83 -14.38 -3.16
N SER A 272 -2.58 -14.23 -3.59
CA SER A 272 -1.97 -15.10 -4.59
C SER A 272 -1.84 -16.57 -4.12
N TRP A 273 -1.93 -16.82 -2.82
CA TRP A 273 -2.03 -18.18 -2.28
C TRP A 273 -3.32 -18.89 -2.69
N GLN A 274 -4.35 -18.13 -3.04
CA GLN A 274 -5.59 -18.65 -3.61
C GLN A 274 -5.52 -18.76 -5.13
N SER A 275 -4.94 -17.76 -5.79
CA SER A 275 -4.63 -17.79 -7.23
C SER A 275 -3.66 -16.66 -7.61
N GLU A 276 -2.66 -16.98 -8.43
CA GLU A 276 -1.76 -15.99 -9.06
C GLU A 276 -2.35 -15.39 -10.34
N ASP A 277 -3.49 -15.91 -10.81
CA ASP A 277 -4.17 -15.47 -12.02
C ASP A 277 -4.96 -14.18 -11.75
N PRO A 278 -4.64 -13.05 -12.43
CA PRO A 278 -5.37 -11.79 -12.24
C PRO A 278 -6.84 -11.87 -12.66
N GLU A 279 -7.23 -12.78 -13.56
CA GLU A 279 -8.65 -12.96 -13.91
C GLU A 279 -9.44 -13.49 -12.72
N LYS A 280 -8.84 -14.33 -11.87
CA LYS A 280 -9.44 -14.79 -10.62
C LYS A 280 -9.58 -13.68 -9.60
N LEU A 281 -8.64 -12.75 -9.55
CA LEU A 281 -8.77 -11.54 -8.75
C LEU A 281 -9.97 -10.69 -9.25
N TRP A 282 -10.10 -10.50 -10.57
CA TRP A 282 -11.25 -9.75 -11.13
C TRP A 282 -12.58 -10.45 -10.84
N GLU A 283 -12.65 -11.77 -10.96
CA GLU A 283 -13.83 -12.55 -10.56
C GLU A 283 -14.19 -12.36 -9.09
N TRP A 284 -13.19 -12.35 -8.20
CA TRP A 284 -13.37 -12.14 -6.77
C TRP A 284 -13.86 -10.71 -6.48
N MET A 285 -13.29 -9.69 -7.11
CA MET A 285 -13.73 -8.30 -7.00
C MET A 285 -15.19 -8.16 -7.45
N SER A 286 -15.56 -8.75 -8.58
CA SER A 286 -16.95 -8.76 -9.07
C SER A 286 -17.91 -9.44 -8.09
N LYS A 287 -17.50 -10.56 -7.47
CA LYS A 287 -18.31 -11.25 -6.45
C LYS A 287 -18.50 -10.37 -5.21
N TYR A 288 -17.48 -9.64 -4.79
CA TYR A 288 -17.61 -8.67 -3.69
C TYR A 288 -18.64 -7.60 -4.05
N GLU A 289 -18.53 -7.00 -5.23
CA GLU A 289 -19.46 -5.96 -5.68
C GLU A 289 -20.91 -6.43 -5.72
N VAL A 290 -21.13 -7.63 -6.27
CA VAL A 290 -22.49 -8.25 -6.31
C VAL A 290 -23.01 -8.55 -4.90
N LYS A 291 -22.16 -9.12 -4.04
CA LYS A 291 -22.56 -9.55 -2.68
C LYS A 291 -22.87 -8.36 -1.77
N THR A 292 -22.06 -7.31 -1.84
CA THR A 292 -22.09 -6.21 -0.85
C THR A 292 -22.69 -4.92 -1.40
N GLY A 293 -22.84 -4.80 -2.71
CA GLY A 293 -23.12 -3.53 -3.39
C GLY A 293 -21.96 -2.54 -3.27
N GLY A 294 -20.77 -3.02 -2.95
CA GLY A 294 -19.55 -2.24 -2.84
C GLY A 294 -18.90 -1.94 -4.19
N ARG A 295 -17.73 -1.30 -4.14
CA ARG A 295 -16.88 -1.03 -5.31
C ARG A 295 -15.42 -1.16 -4.92
N MET A 296 -14.65 -1.67 -5.86
CA MET A 296 -13.20 -1.80 -5.74
C MET A 296 -12.47 -1.21 -6.94
N LEU A 297 -11.24 -0.81 -6.73
CA LEU A 297 -10.30 -0.40 -7.76
C LEU A 297 -9.01 -1.20 -7.58
N ALA A 298 -8.43 -1.69 -8.69
CA ALA A 298 -7.12 -2.33 -8.69
C ALA A 298 -6.13 -1.41 -9.41
N ILE A 299 -5.04 -1.07 -8.73
CA ILE A 299 -3.95 -0.24 -9.28
C ILE A 299 -2.75 -1.16 -9.51
N PRO A 300 -2.20 -1.23 -10.74
CA PRO A 300 -0.98 -1.99 -11.01
C PRO A 300 0.20 -1.36 -10.27
N HIS A 301 1.09 -2.26 -9.83
CA HIS A 301 2.31 -1.90 -9.10
C HIS A 301 3.53 -2.09 -10.00
#